data_3b5c653e6698f625d95ca239d05be35f
#
_entry.id   3b5c653e6698f625d95ca239d05be35f
#
_cell.length_a   1.000
_cell.length_b   1.000
_cell.length_c   1.000
_cell.angle_alpha   90.00
_cell.angle_beta   90.00
_cell.angle_gamma   90.00
#
_symmetry.space_group_name_H-M   'P 1'
#
loop_
_entity.id
_entity.type
_entity.pdbx_description
1 polymer ?
#
loop_
_entity_poly.entity_id
_entity_poly.type
_entity_poly.pdbx_seq_one_letter_code
_entity_poly.pdbx_strand_id
1 'polypeptide(L)'
;MEKLTRILAVANGIEDGALVLRKSVALARRFGAHIELLLFGLADDLEAATLCAVLAYDKVTVASMHPGVESTTDVILRRVFAAQPDLVVKSPAGEHPLKRWTLDDNDWRLANECPAPVLLVRHAPWASPIRFAAAVDVADDETSDTARSILHAAGFMALGCHGNLDILYSEREQHDDALRMERAEKLAQLVREFQVGCERIQVFDGAPEHVLPPVVSARHYDVLVLGAQSHQPALKNLLGATNSRLVQATEGDVVLVKAAGRAEGNGVHDESLREKRSYESEQFA
;
A
#
# COMPACT_ATOMS: atom_id res chain seq x y z
N MET A 1 8.81 5.34 0.70
CA MET A 1 9.56 4.10 0.29
C MET A 1 10.86 4.54 -0.35
N GLU A 2 11.99 4.31 0.28
CA GLU A 2 13.30 4.80 -0.17
C GLU A 2 14.10 3.75 -0.96
N LYS A 3 13.72 2.51 -0.82
CA LYS A 3 14.34 1.37 -1.49
C LYS A 3 13.31 0.30 -1.76
N LEU A 4 13.58 -0.59 -2.71
CA LEU A 4 12.82 -1.79 -2.95
C LEU A 4 13.81 -2.95 -3.18
N THR A 5 14.22 -3.59 -2.10
CA THR A 5 15.18 -4.70 -2.10
C THR A 5 14.55 -6.03 -1.72
N ARG A 6 13.42 -5.98 -1.00
CA ARG A 6 12.68 -7.16 -0.54
C ARG A 6 11.19 -7.01 -0.80
N ILE A 7 10.61 -7.96 -1.51
CA ILE A 7 9.18 -8.06 -1.78
C ILE A 7 8.67 -9.30 -1.06
N LEU A 8 7.63 -9.16 -0.25
CA LEU A 8 6.84 -10.29 0.24
C LEU A 8 5.63 -10.47 -0.68
N ALA A 9 5.68 -11.50 -1.51
CA ALA A 9 4.59 -11.90 -2.38
C ALA A 9 3.70 -12.89 -1.62
N VAL A 10 2.40 -12.63 -1.54
CA VAL A 10 1.45 -13.46 -0.79
C VAL A 10 0.38 -13.98 -1.73
N ALA A 11 0.21 -15.28 -1.80
CA ALA A 11 -0.72 -15.93 -2.72
C ALA A 11 -1.47 -17.09 -2.06
N ASN A 12 -2.68 -17.33 -2.58
CA ASN A 12 -3.52 -18.46 -2.17
C ASN A 12 -3.80 -19.37 -3.38
N GLY A 13 -3.08 -20.49 -3.44
CA GLY A 13 -3.12 -21.42 -4.58
C GLY A 13 -2.30 -20.95 -5.79
N ILE A 14 -2.33 -21.76 -6.85
CA ILE A 14 -1.45 -21.61 -8.03
C ILE A 14 -1.86 -20.44 -8.91
N GLU A 15 -3.15 -20.29 -9.19
CA GLU A 15 -3.64 -19.24 -10.10
C GLU A 15 -3.32 -17.85 -9.55
N ASP A 16 -3.62 -17.64 -8.27
CA ASP A 16 -3.29 -16.43 -7.54
C ASP A 16 -1.78 -16.23 -7.47
N GLY A 17 -1.02 -17.29 -7.19
CA GLY A 17 0.43 -17.29 -7.19
C GLY A 17 1.04 -16.84 -8.52
N ALA A 18 0.50 -17.28 -9.64
CA ALA A 18 0.96 -16.87 -10.96
C ALA A 18 0.74 -15.37 -11.21
N LEU A 19 -0.40 -14.83 -10.80
CA LEU A 19 -0.70 -13.39 -10.88
C LEU A 19 0.25 -12.57 -10.01
N VAL A 20 0.31 -12.88 -8.73
CA VAL A 20 1.11 -12.16 -7.73
C VAL A 20 2.60 -12.20 -8.09
N LEU A 21 3.13 -13.38 -8.46
CA LEU A 21 4.53 -13.51 -8.86
C LEU A 21 4.85 -12.75 -10.15
N ARG A 22 3.98 -12.79 -11.16
CA ARG A 22 4.21 -12.04 -12.40
C ARG A 22 4.41 -10.55 -12.13
N LYS A 23 3.56 -9.94 -11.30
CA LYS A 23 3.66 -8.53 -10.92
C LYS A 23 4.89 -8.27 -10.03
N SER A 24 5.14 -9.15 -9.06
CA SER A 24 6.32 -9.06 -8.18
C SER A 24 7.62 -9.15 -8.96
N VAL A 25 7.74 -10.08 -9.91
CA VAL A 25 8.93 -10.24 -10.77
C VAL A 25 9.11 -9.04 -11.70
N ALA A 26 8.01 -8.47 -12.22
CA ALA A 26 8.09 -7.26 -13.03
C ALA A 26 8.69 -6.08 -12.26
N LEU A 27 8.35 -5.92 -10.98
CA LEU A 27 8.98 -4.94 -10.08
C LEU A 27 10.41 -5.36 -9.71
N ALA A 28 10.59 -6.59 -9.27
CA ALA A 28 11.88 -7.08 -8.79
C ALA A 28 12.99 -6.96 -9.84
N ARG A 29 12.69 -7.19 -11.11
CA ARG A 29 13.65 -6.99 -12.21
C ARG A 29 14.10 -5.55 -12.37
N ARG A 30 13.22 -4.58 -12.13
CA ARG A 30 13.54 -3.15 -12.25
C ARG A 30 14.39 -2.65 -11.08
N PHE A 31 14.12 -3.17 -9.89
CA PHE A 31 14.78 -2.72 -8.66
C PHE A 31 15.90 -3.66 -8.18
N GLY A 32 16.07 -4.82 -8.80
CA GLY A 32 17.02 -5.86 -8.35
C GLY A 32 16.60 -6.55 -7.05
N ALA A 33 15.30 -6.50 -6.72
CA ALA A 33 14.77 -6.97 -5.46
C ALA A 33 14.74 -8.49 -5.34
N HIS A 34 14.85 -9.00 -4.11
CA HIS A 34 14.56 -10.38 -3.76
C HIS A 34 13.07 -10.55 -3.47
N ILE A 35 12.48 -11.64 -3.92
CA ILE A 35 11.08 -12.00 -3.65
C ILE A 35 11.05 -13.15 -2.65
N GLU A 36 10.31 -12.99 -1.58
CA GLU A 36 9.86 -14.09 -0.75
C GLU A 36 8.39 -14.35 -1.08
N LEU A 37 8.09 -15.57 -1.55
CA LEU A 37 6.74 -16.01 -1.84
C LEU A 37 6.18 -16.78 -0.63
N LEU A 38 5.17 -16.20 0.01
CA LEU A 38 4.37 -16.82 1.05
C LEU A 38 3.12 -17.43 0.40
N LEU A 39 3.07 -18.75 0.36
CA LEU A 39 2.06 -19.48 -0.41
C LEU A 39 1.17 -20.31 0.51
N PHE A 40 -0.14 -20.07 0.40
CA PHE A 40 -1.18 -20.78 1.12
C PHE A 40 -1.93 -21.73 0.19
N GLY A 41 -2.50 -22.81 0.73
CA GLY A 41 -3.46 -23.66 0.02
C GLY A 41 -2.85 -24.54 -1.08
N LEU A 42 -1.54 -24.82 -1.04
CA LEU A 42 -0.92 -25.77 -1.96
C LEU A 42 -1.06 -27.20 -1.48
N ALA A 43 -1.10 -28.12 -2.46
CA ALA A 43 -1.10 -29.54 -2.22
C ALA A 43 0.32 -30.11 -1.97
N ASP A 44 1.34 -29.56 -2.67
CA ASP A 44 2.74 -30.01 -2.54
C ASP A 44 3.78 -28.96 -2.93
N ASP A 45 5.06 -29.25 -2.62
CA ASP A 45 6.20 -28.38 -2.91
C ASP A 45 6.56 -28.34 -4.41
N LEU A 46 6.12 -29.31 -5.21
CA LEU A 46 6.38 -29.39 -6.64
C LEU A 46 5.60 -28.31 -7.40
N GLU A 47 4.36 -28.04 -6.97
CA GLU A 47 3.53 -26.97 -7.52
C GLU A 47 4.20 -25.60 -7.28
N ALA A 48 4.74 -25.37 -6.09
CA ALA A 48 5.47 -24.14 -5.75
C ALA A 48 6.74 -23.98 -6.61
N ALA A 49 7.51 -25.05 -6.79
CA ALA A 49 8.71 -25.04 -7.62
C ALA A 49 8.39 -24.76 -9.08
N THR A 50 7.32 -25.37 -9.61
CA THR A 50 6.86 -25.17 -10.99
C THR A 50 6.45 -23.71 -11.22
N LEU A 51 5.72 -23.10 -10.28
CA LEU A 51 5.30 -21.71 -10.34
C LEU A 51 6.51 -20.77 -10.43
N CYS A 52 7.56 -21.00 -9.65
CA CYS A 52 8.77 -20.17 -9.68
C CYS A 52 9.60 -20.40 -10.96
N ALA A 53 9.69 -21.63 -11.46
CA ALA A 53 10.45 -21.96 -12.66
C ALA A 53 9.91 -21.27 -13.93
N VAL A 54 8.59 -21.13 -14.03
CA VAL A 54 7.93 -20.49 -15.20
C VAL A 54 8.35 -19.04 -15.39
N LEU A 55 8.69 -18.33 -14.31
CA LEU A 55 8.99 -16.90 -14.36
C LEU A 55 10.46 -16.55 -14.58
N ALA A 56 11.34 -17.55 -14.59
CA ALA A 56 12.78 -17.41 -14.86
C ALA A 56 13.42 -16.23 -14.07
N TYR A 57 13.16 -16.16 -12.77
CA TYR A 57 13.75 -15.19 -11.86
C TYR A 57 14.42 -15.92 -10.71
N ASP A 58 15.74 -15.74 -10.57
CA ASP A 58 16.60 -16.50 -9.65
C ASP A 58 16.56 -16.02 -8.19
N LYS A 59 16.06 -14.80 -7.94
CA LYS A 59 15.98 -14.23 -6.59
C LYS A 59 14.61 -14.44 -5.94
N VAL A 60 14.09 -15.67 -6.00
CA VAL A 60 12.84 -16.06 -5.37
C VAL A 60 13.09 -17.14 -4.33
N THR A 61 12.60 -16.93 -3.12
CA THR A 61 12.49 -17.98 -2.09
C THR A 61 11.02 -18.27 -1.83
N VAL A 62 10.67 -19.51 -1.60
CA VAL A 62 9.29 -19.94 -1.34
C VAL A 62 9.17 -20.41 0.10
N ALA A 63 8.13 -19.94 0.78
CA ALA A 63 7.69 -20.45 2.07
C ALA A 63 6.23 -20.91 1.94
N SER A 64 6.00 -22.22 1.99
CA SER A 64 4.64 -22.77 2.05
C SER A 64 4.12 -22.69 3.47
N MET A 65 2.88 -22.18 3.63
CA MET A 65 2.24 -22.01 4.93
C MET A 65 0.87 -22.65 4.95
N HIS A 66 0.61 -23.37 6.03
CA HIS A 66 -0.72 -23.83 6.35
C HIS A 66 -1.21 -22.99 7.54
N PRO A 67 -2.19 -22.10 7.36
CA PRO A 67 -2.78 -21.40 8.51
C PRO A 67 -3.44 -22.44 9.42
N GLY A 68 -2.97 -22.51 10.65
CA GLY A 68 -3.55 -23.39 11.67
C GLY A 68 -4.84 -22.78 12.25
N VAL A 69 -4.80 -22.41 13.53
CA VAL A 69 -5.91 -21.71 14.21
C VAL A 69 -5.91 -20.19 13.90
N GLU A 70 -4.80 -19.67 13.40
CA GLU A 70 -4.63 -18.24 13.12
C GLU A 70 -5.23 -17.84 11.78
N SER A 71 -5.68 -16.58 11.68
CA SER A 71 -6.13 -16.04 10.39
C SER A 71 -4.95 -15.88 9.42
N THR A 72 -5.22 -15.97 8.13
CA THR A 72 -4.22 -15.73 7.08
C THR A 72 -3.55 -14.37 7.25
N THR A 73 -4.31 -13.34 7.63
CA THR A 73 -3.79 -11.98 7.86
C THR A 73 -2.80 -11.94 9.03
N ASP A 74 -3.05 -12.65 10.14
CA ASP A 74 -2.12 -12.71 11.27
C ASP A 74 -0.80 -13.39 10.87
N VAL A 75 -0.86 -14.44 10.08
CA VAL A 75 0.34 -15.13 9.55
C VAL A 75 1.14 -14.19 8.64
N ILE A 76 0.47 -13.45 7.75
CA ILE A 76 1.11 -12.46 6.88
C ILE A 76 1.78 -11.37 7.70
N LEU A 77 1.08 -10.76 8.65
CA LEU A 77 1.61 -9.68 9.49
C LEU A 77 2.80 -10.15 10.32
N ARG A 78 2.75 -11.34 10.91
CA ARG A 78 3.89 -11.93 11.62
C ARG A 78 5.10 -12.05 10.68
N ARG A 79 4.89 -12.51 9.44
CA ARG A 79 5.98 -12.62 8.47
C ARG A 79 6.52 -11.25 8.06
N VAL A 80 5.66 -10.27 7.88
CA VAL A 80 6.05 -8.87 7.61
C VAL A 80 6.95 -8.32 8.71
N PHE A 81 6.57 -8.49 9.98
CA PHE A 81 7.38 -8.02 11.11
C PHE A 81 8.72 -8.76 11.22
N ALA A 82 8.76 -10.06 10.91
CA ALA A 82 10.00 -10.83 10.94
C ALA A 82 10.93 -10.53 9.76
N ALA A 83 10.40 -10.44 8.54
CA ALA A 83 11.19 -10.27 7.32
C ALA A 83 11.43 -8.80 6.96
N GLN A 84 10.63 -7.88 7.47
CA GLN A 84 10.67 -6.44 7.16
C GLN A 84 10.78 -6.17 5.65
N PRO A 85 9.80 -6.59 4.83
CA PRO A 85 9.81 -6.33 3.40
C PRO A 85 9.63 -4.83 3.13
N ASP A 86 10.13 -4.37 2.00
CA ASP A 86 9.92 -3.00 1.53
C ASP A 86 8.55 -2.84 0.83
N LEU A 87 7.96 -3.96 0.36
CA LEU A 87 6.65 -4.02 -0.30
C LEU A 87 6.01 -5.38 -0.03
N VAL A 88 4.72 -5.39 0.27
CA VAL A 88 3.88 -6.59 0.28
C VAL A 88 3.04 -6.60 -1.00
N VAL A 89 3.00 -7.71 -1.72
CA VAL A 89 2.21 -7.89 -2.94
C VAL A 89 1.24 -9.05 -2.74
N LYS A 90 -0.05 -8.80 -2.93
CA LYS A 90 -1.08 -9.85 -2.88
C LYS A 90 -2.22 -9.55 -3.84
N SER A 91 -3.00 -10.56 -4.22
CA SER A 91 -4.31 -10.33 -4.82
C SER A 91 -5.36 -10.12 -3.72
N PRO A 92 -6.41 -9.34 -3.98
CA PRO A 92 -7.52 -9.18 -3.03
C PRO A 92 -8.30 -10.50 -2.87
N ALA A 93 -8.86 -10.71 -1.68
CA ALA A 93 -9.72 -11.85 -1.44
C ALA A 93 -11.00 -11.76 -2.29
N GLY A 94 -11.34 -12.84 -3.02
CA GLY A 94 -12.57 -12.91 -3.80
C GLY A 94 -12.55 -12.17 -5.13
N GLU A 95 -11.38 -11.96 -5.72
CA GLU A 95 -11.28 -11.43 -7.08
C GLU A 95 -12.03 -12.34 -8.06
N HIS A 96 -13.02 -11.79 -8.74
CA HIS A 96 -13.71 -12.44 -9.84
C HIS A 96 -13.63 -11.52 -11.07
N PRO A 97 -13.22 -12.02 -12.24
CA PRO A 97 -13.00 -11.20 -13.44
C PRO A 97 -14.15 -10.28 -13.84
N LEU A 98 -15.38 -10.62 -13.42
CA LEU A 98 -16.61 -9.92 -13.79
C LEU A 98 -17.23 -9.10 -12.65
N LYS A 99 -16.66 -9.08 -11.44
CA LYS A 99 -17.20 -8.31 -10.32
C LYS A 99 -16.40 -7.04 -10.08
N ARG A 100 -17.10 -5.96 -9.74
CA ARG A 100 -16.47 -4.74 -9.23
C ARG A 100 -15.64 -5.09 -8.00
N TRP A 101 -14.46 -4.56 -7.95
CA TRP A 101 -13.50 -4.81 -6.92
C TRP A 101 -13.94 -4.22 -5.58
N THR A 102 -13.98 -5.04 -4.55
CA THR A 102 -14.19 -4.61 -3.17
C THR A 102 -13.10 -5.27 -2.33
N LEU A 103 -12.43 -4.46 -1.53
CA LEU A 103 -11.53 -5.00 -0.52
C LEU A 103 -12.35 -5.52 0.66
N ASP A 104 -12.00 -6.68 1.15
CA ASP A 104 -12.57 -7.22 2.36
C ASP A 104 -11.92 -6.64 3.62
N ASP A 105 -12.46 -6.97 4.77
CA ASP A 105 -11.95 -6.49 6.07
C ASP A 105 -10.49 -6.95 6.32
N ASN A 106 -10.08 -8.10 5.78
CA ASN A 106 -8.73 -8.63 5.93
C ASN A 106 -7.70 -7.85 5.09
N ASP A 107 -8.08 -7.45 3.87
CA ASP A 107 -7.24 -6.60 3.01
C ASP A 107 -7.01 -5.23 3.67
N TRP A 108 -8.08 -4.68 4.25
CA TRP A 108 -8.00 -3.40 4.97
C TRP A 108 -7.21 -3.50 6.25
N ARG A 109 -7.42 -4.55 7.01
CA ARG A 109 -6.66 -4.81 8.22
C ARG A 109 -5.18 -4.93 7.89
N LEU A 110 -4.84 -5.70 6.84
CA LEU A 110 -3.47 -5.82 6.37
C LEU A 110 -2.88 -4.45 6.00
N ALA A 111 -3.59 -3.64 5.22
CA ALA A 111 -3.10 -2.33 4.81
C ALA A 111 -2.91 -1.36 5.98
N ASN A 112 -3.78 -1.42 6.99
CA ASN A 112 -3.70 -0.56 8.17
C ASN A 112 -2.61 -0.99 9.18
N GLU A 113 -2.39 -2.29 9.34
CA GLU A 113 -1.44 -2.81 10.32
C GLU A 113 -0.03 -3.02 9.73
N CYS A 114 0.07 -3.22 8.41
CA CYS A 114 1.35 -3.43 7.74
C CYS A 114 2.22 -2.16 7.76
N PRO A 115 3.47 -2.24 8.21
CA PRO A 115 4.40 -1.10 8.17
C PRO A 115 4.89 -0.79 6.75
N ALA A 116 4.89 -1.78 5.84
CA ALA A 116 5.26 -1.61 4.45
C ALA A 116 4.03 -1.30 3.58
N PRO A 117 4.18 -0.59 2.45
CA PRO A 117 3.13 -0.47 1.46
C PRO A 117 2.59 -1.84 1.01
N VAL A 118 1.29 -1.91 0.74
CA VAL A 118 0.63 -3.12 0.24
C VAL A 118 0.16 -2.88 -1.19
N LEU A 119 0.72 -3.62 -2.15
CA LEU A 119 0.29 -3.62 -3.54
C LEU A 119 -0.73 -4.74 -3.75
N LEU A 120 -1.95 -4.35 -4.03
CA LEU A 120 -3.05 -5.24 -4.38
C LEU A 120 -3.11 -5.37 -5.90
N VAL A 121 -2.83 -6.57 -6.41
CA VAL A 121 -2.65 -6.81 -7.85
C VAL A 121 -3.89 -7.41 -8.50
N ARG A 122 -4.11 -7.05 -9.77
CA ARG A 122 -5.19 -7.51 -10.62
C ARG A 122 -4.66 -8.17 -11.90
N HIS A 123 -5.56 -8.83 -12.63
CA HIS A 123 -5.22 -9.55 -13.86
C HIS A 123 -4.80 -8.63 -15.01
N ALA A 124 -5.24 -7.37 -15.03
CA ALA A 124 -4.89 -6.43 -16.10
C ALA A 124 -3.37 -6.26 -16.24
N PRO A 125 -2.80 -6.42 -17.45
CA PRO A 125 -1.39 -6.14 -17.68
C PRO A 125 -1.12 -4.65 -17.55
N TRP A 126 0.08 -4.28 -17.11
CA TRP A 126 0.51 -2.88 -17.12
C TRP A 126 0.84 -2.42 -18.53
N ALA A 127 0.48 -1.19 -18.84
CA ALA A 127 0.87 -0.52 -20.09
C ALA A 127 2.38 -0.26 -20.12
N SER A 128 2.87 0.16 -21.27
CA SER A 128 4.26 0.61 -21.41
C SER A 128 4.25 1.99 -22.12
N PRO A 129 4.62 3.07 -21.43
CA PRO A 129 5.00 3.18 -20.02
C PRO A 129 3.84 2.91 -19.05
N ILE A 130 4.15 2.46 -17.80
CA ILE A 130 3.16 2.24 -16.74
C ILE A 130 2.59 3.60 -16.31
N ARG A 131 1.26 3.68 -16.18
CA ARG A 131 0.56 4.90 -15.76
C ARG A 131 0.17 4.81 -14.29
N PHE A 132 0.81 5.64 -13.48
CA PHE A 132 0.54 5.79 -12.06
C PHE A 132 -0.38 6.97 -11.81
N ALA A 133 -1.24 6.86 -10.80
CA ALA A 133 -1.93 7.97 -10.19
C ALA A 133 -1.74 7.97 -8.68
N ALA A 134 -1.53 9.12 -8.07
CA ALA A 134 -1.49 9.31 -6.64
C ALA A 134 -2.65 10.21 -6.22
N ALA A 135 -3.61 9.69 -5.45
CA ALA A 135 -4.68 10.50 -4.89
C ALA A 135 -4.27 10.98 -3.50
N VAL A 136 -4.14 12.28 -3.34
CA VAL A 136 -3.63 12.93 -2.12
C VAL A 136 -4.65 13.90 -1.53
N ASP A 137 -4.55 14.13 -0.23
CA ASP A 137 -5.26 15.17 0.49
C ASP A 137 -4.23 16.03 1.25
N VAL A 138 -4.37 17.35 1.16
CA VAL A 138 -3.47 18.32 1.79
C VAL A 138 -4.24 19.32 2.64
N ALA A 139 -5.49 18.99 3.02
CA ALA A 139 -6.39 19.90 3.72
C ALA A 139 -5.88 20.32 5.09
N ASP A 140 -5.23 19.42 5.83
CA ASP A 140 -4.65 19.66 7.15
C ASP A 140 -3.26 19.01 7.29
N ASP A 141 -2.66 19.08 8.47
CA ASP A 141 -1.31 18.55 8.69
C ASP A 141 -1.29 17.03 8.78
N GLU A 142 -2.33 16.39 9.31
CA GLU A 142 -2.43 14.94 9.37
C GLU A 142 -2.59 14.33 7.98
N THR A 143 -3.46 14.90 7.14
CA THR A 143 -3.62 14.51 5.74
C THR A 143 -2.34 14.75 4.94
N SER A 144 -1.61 15.83 5.27
CA SER A 144 -0.33 16.14 4.61
C SER A 144 0.77 15.12 4.90
N ASP A 145 0.85 14.56 6.10
CA ASP A 145 1.81 13.49 6.42
C ASP A 145 1.49 12.21 5.63
N THR A 146 0.20 11.90 5.47
CA THR A 146 -0.25 10.82 4.59
C THR A 146 0.08 11.11 3.13
N ALA A 147 -0.19 12.33 2.66
CA ALA A 147 0.14 12.78 1.30
C ALA A 147 1.63 12.65 1.00
N ARG A 148 2.51 13.01 1.95
CA ARG A 148 3.97 12.80 1.82
C ARG A 148 4.32 11.34 1.57
N SER A 149 3.74 10.44 2.37
CA SER A 149 3.98 9.00 2.22
C SER A 149 3.50 8.47 0.88
N ILE A 150 2.32 8.93 0.41
CA ILE A 150 1.75 8.56 -0.90
C ILE A 150 2.65 9.07 -2.03
N LEU A 151 3.01 10.36 -2.02
CA LEU A 151 3.83 10.98 -3.07
C LEU A 151 5.21 10.32 -3.15
N HIS A 152 5.82 10.04 -1.99
CA HIS A 152 7.10 9.36 -1.94
C HIS A 152 7.03 7.93 -2.52
N ALA A 153 6.01 7.16 -2.15
CA ALA A 153 5.83 5.80 -2.69
C ALA A 153 5.54 5.84 -4.20
N ALA A 154 4.61 6.71 -4.63
CA ALA A 154 4.22 6.84 -6.03
C ALA A 154 5.39 7.31 -6.92
N GLY A 155 6.12 8.35 -6.49
CA GLY A 155 7.27 8.88 -7.21
C GLY A 155 8.41 7.86 -7.32
N PHE A 156 8.72 7.17 -6.21
CA PHE A 156 9.73 6.11 -6.20
C PHE A 156 9.38 4.97 -7.17
N MET A 157 8.13 4.49 -7.13
CA MET A 157 7.68 3.41 -8.02
C MET A 157 7.64 3.86 -9.48
N ALA A 158 7.09 5.04 -9.76
CA ALA A 158 7.00 5.56 -11.13
C ALA A 158 8.39 5.75 -11.74
N LEU A 159 9.33 6.35 -10.99
CA LEU A 159 10.72 6.55 -11.43
C LEU A 159 11.41 5.22 -11.73
N GLY A 160 11.37 4.28 -10.78
CA GLY A 160 12.03 2.96 -10.94
C GLY A 160 11.38 2.08 -12.02
N CYS A 161 10.12 2.31 -12.32
CA CYS A 161 9.41 1.63 -13.40
C CYS A 161 9.49 2.35 -14.76
N HIS A 162 10.14 3.52 -14.86
CA HIS A 162 10.10 4.38 -16.02
C HIS A 162 8.66 4.69 -16.49
N GLY A 163 7.78 4.89 -15.51
CA GLY A 163 6.36 5.14 -15.71
C GLY A 163 6.01 6.62 -15.60
N ASN A 164 4.79 6.94 -15.96
CA ASN A 164 4.22 8.28 -15.88
C ASN A 164 3.42 8.41 -14.57
N LEU A 165 3.47 9.56 -13.91
CA LEU A 165 2.74 9.82 -12.68
C LEU A 165 1.86 11.06 -12.80
N ASP A 166 0.57 10.88 -12.54
CA ASP A 166 -0.40 11.98 -12.34
C ASP A 166 -0.71 12.09 -10.83
N ILE A 167 -0.81 13.32 -10.34
CA ILE A 167 -1.23 13.59 -8.96
C ILE A 167 -2.66 14.14 -9.00
N LEU A 168 -3.55 13.51 -8.24
CA LEU A 168 -4.97 13.84 -8.17
C LEU A 168 -5.29 14.41 -6.80
N TYR A 169 -5.84 15.61 -6.77
CA TYR A 169 -6.33 16.28 -5.58
C TYR A 169 -7.75 16.80 -5.81
N SER A 170 -8.61 16.70 -4.82
CA SER A 170 -9.97 17.22 -4.91
C SER A 170 -10.37 17.94 -3.62
N GLU A 171 -10.93 19.14 -3.76
CA GLU A 171 -11.41 19.95 -2.64
C GLU A 171 -12.88 19.68 -2.36
N ARG A 172 -13.20 19.30 -1.10
CA ARG A 172 -14.55 18.94 -0.69
C ARG A 172 -15.54 20.10 -0.72
N GLU A 173 -15.08 21.31 -0.46
CA GLU A 173 -15.91 22.49 -0.30
C GLU A 173 -15.45 23.61 -1.25
N GLN A 174 -16.38 24.45 -1.68
CA GLN A 174 -16.06 25.70 -2.34
C GLN A 174 -15.44 26.66 -1.31
N HIS A 175 -14.13 26.63 -1.21
CA HIS A 175 -13.39 27.54 -0.36
C HIS A 175 -13.14 28.87 -1.06
N ASP A 176 -12.85 29.89 -0.25
CA ASP A 176 -12.30 31.15 -0.71
C ASP A 176 -11.07 30.92 -1.59
N ASP A 177 -10.91 31.71 -2.65
CA ASP A 177 -9.79 31.61 -3.59
C ASP A 177 -8.43 31.63 -2.91
N ALA A 178 -8.30 32.35 -1.78
CA ALA A 178 -7.07 32.40 -0.98
C ALA A 178 -6.69 31.03 -0.42
N LEU A 179 -7.64 30.30 0.15
CA LEU A 179 -7.40 28.96 0.71
C LEU A 179 -7.09 27.92 -0.38
N ARG A 180 -7.73 28.05 -1.55
CA ARG A 180 -7.42 27.22 -2.72
C ARG A 180 -5.98 27.42 -3.19
N MET A 181 -5.52 28.68 -3.24
CA MET A 181 -4.14 29.00 -3.59
C MET A 181 -3.15 28.43 -2.56
N GLU A 182 -3.43 28.57 -1.29
CA GLU A 182 -2.60 28.03 -0.20
C GLU A 182 -2.44 26.50 -0.33
N ARG A 183 -3.53 25.76 -0.54
CA ARG A 183 -3.51 24.30 -0.70
C ARG A 183 -2.80 23.86 -1.98
N ALA A 184 -3.03 24.57 -3.08
CA ALA A 184 -2.34 24.31 -4.33
C ALA A 184 -0.82 24.55 -4.21
N GLU A 185 -0.42 25.60 -3.47
CA GLU A 185 0.99 25.88 -3.18
C GLU A 185 1.60 24.81 -2.26
N LYS A 186 0.88 24.40 -1.20
CA LYS A 186 1.28 23.31 -0.31
C LYS A 186 1.49 22.01 -1.09
N LEU A 187 0.57 21.66 -1.98
CA LEU A 187 0.72 20.48 -2.85
C LEU A 187 1.94 20.61 -3.77
N ALA A 188 2.10 21.76 -4.44
CA ALA A 188 3.24 22.01 -5.29
C ALA A 188 4.58 21.97 -4.54
N GLN A 189 4.59 22.44 -3.28
CA GLN A 189 5.77 22.34 -2.42
C GLN A 189 6.10 20.89 -2.07
N LEU A 190 5.11 20.07 -1.70
CA LEU A 190 5.29 18.64 -1.42
C LEU A 190 5.85 17.90 -2.65
N VAL A 191 5.32 18.19 -3.84
CA VAL A 191 5.81 17.59 -5.09
C VAL A 191 7.28 17.95 -5.34
N ARG A 192 7.66 19.22 -5.12
CA ARG A 192 9.06 19.66 -5.26
C ARG A 192 9.98 19.05 -4.20
N GLU A 193 9.52 18.96 -2.94
CA GLU A 193 10.28 18.40 -1.82
C GLU A 193 10.74 16.96 -2.11
N PHE A 194 9.86 16.14 -2.68
CA PHE A 194 10.17 14.75 -3.00
C PHE A 194 10.79 14.55 -4.38
N GLN A 195 11.06 15.63 -5.14
CA GLN A 195 11.55 15.55 -6.51
C GLN A 195 10.72 14.57 -7.37
N VAL A 196 9.41 14.52 -7.09
CA VAL A 196 8.51 13.64 -7.79
C VAL A 196 8.40 14.09 -9.23
N GLY A 197 8.93 13.31 -10.15
CA GLY A 197 8.69 13.50 -11.59
C GLY A 197 7.22 13.17 -11.88
N CYS A 198 6.36 14.19 -11.89
CA CYS A 198 4.96 14.01 -12.27
C CYS A 198 4.68 14.66 -13.63
N GLU A 199 3.80 14.05 -14.43
CA GLU A 199 3.36 14.62 -15.68
C GLU A 199 2.35 15.73 -15.45
N ARG A 200 1.43 15.53 -14.53
CA ARG A 200 0.33 16.45 -14.23
C ARG A 200 -0.04 16.46 -12.76
N ILE A 201 -0.28 17.65 -12.24
CA ILE A 201 -1.01 17.87 -11.00
C ILE A 201 -2.42 18.32 -11.40
N GLN A 202 -3.43 17.60 -10.96
CA GLN A 202 -4.82 17.87 -11.32
C GLN A 202 -5.60 18.16 -10.05
N VAL A 203 -6.18 19.36 -10.00
CA VAL A 203 -7.02 19.82 -8.90
C VAL A 203 -8.46 19.83 -9.39
N PHE A 204 -9.34 19.21 -8.63
CA PHE A 204 -10.77 19.10 -8.93
C PHE A 204 -11.59 19.78 -7.85
N ASP A 205 -12.73 20.34 -8.25
CA ASP A 205 -13.71 20.93 -7.33
C ASP A 205 -14.78 19.90 -6.98
N GLY A 206 -15.05 19.72 -5.70
CA GLY A 206 -16.09 18.84 -5.19
C GLY A 206 -15.57 17.71 -4.32
N ALA A 207 -16.48 16.97 -3.70
CA ALA A 207 -16.14 15.88 -2.80
C ALA A 207 -15.36 14.79 -3.54
N PRO A 208 -14.14 14.41 -3.07
CA PRO A 208 -13.27 13.46 -3.77
C PRO A 208 -13.92 12.12 -4.05
N GLU A 209 -14.84 11.65 -3.19
CA GLU A 209 -15.61 10.42 -3.40
C GLU A 209 -16.58 10.47 -4.58
N HIS A 210 -16.86 11.64 -5.14
CA HIS A 210 -17.73 11.84 -6.30
C HIS A 210 -16.95 12.23 -7.55
N VAL A 211 -15.90 13.02 -7.39
CA VAL A 211 -15.17 13.62 -8.52
C VAL A 211 -14.05 12.72 -9.02
N LEU A 212 -13.27 12.12 -8.12
CA LEU A 212 -12.10 11.33 -8.51
C LEU A 212 -12.43 9.97 -9.15
N PRO A 213 -13.47 9.20 -8.73
CA PRO A 213 -13.76 7.90 -9.32
C PRO A 213 -14.02 7.94 -10.83
N PRO A 214 -14.81 8.87 -11.39
CA PRO A 214 -14.96 9.00 -12.85
C PRO A 214 -13.65 9.28 -13.56
N VAL A 215 -12.78 10.12 -12.97
CA VAL A 215 -11.46 10.44 -13.53
C VAL A 215 -10.56 9.22 -13.57
N VAL A 216 -10.50 8.46 -12.48
CA VAL A 216 -9.70 7.23 -12.39
C VAL A 216 -10.18 6.19 -13.42
N SER A 217 -11.48 5.98 -13.52
CA SER A 217 -12.08 5.05 -14.48
C SER A 217 -11.80 5.48 -15.94
N ALA A 218 -11.99 6.76 -16.28
CA ALA A 218 -11.84 7.25 -17.64
C ALA A 218 -10.37 7.26 -18.13
N ARG A 219 -9.41 7.34 -17.22
CA ARG A 219 -7.98 7.41 -17.57
C ARG A 219 -7.25 6.08 -17.59
N HIS A 220 -7.89 5.01 -17.10
CA HIS A 220 -7.33 3.65 -17.08
C HIS A 220 -5.89 3.61 -16.53
N TYR A 221 -5.69 4.12 -15.31
CA TYR A 221 -4.40 4.02 -14.64
C TYR A 221 -4.04 2.56 -14.35
N ASP A 222 -2.79 2.19 -14.56
CA ASP A 222 -2.29 0.84 -14.28
C ASP A 222 -2.09 0.61 -12.78
N VAL A 223 -1.71 1.69 -12.05
CA VAL A 223 -1.47 1.64 -10.60
C VAL A 223 -2.01 2.91 -9.95
N LEU A 224 -2.90 2.74 -8.98
CA LEU A 224 -3.44 3.82 -8.16
C LEU A 224 -2.83 3.77 -6.75
N VAL A 225 -2.22 4.86 -6.28
CA VAL A 225 -1.60 4.96 -4.95
C VAL A 225 -2.50 5.76 -4.03
N LEU A 226 -2.88 5.17 -2.90
CA LEU A 226 -3.83 5.72 -1.91
C LEU A 226 -3.27 5.61 -0.51
N GLY A 227 -3.76 6.45 0.42
CA GLY A 227 -3.54 6.28 1.85
C GLY A 227 -4.38 5.13 2.43
N ALA A 228 -3.78 4.31 3.30
CA ALA A 228 -4.48 3.21 3.95
C ALA A 228 -5.39 3.65 5.09
N GLN A 229 -5.17 4.81 5.69
CA GLN A 229 -5.87 5.27 6.88
C GLN A 229 -7.14 6.05 6.57
N SER A 230 -8.18 5.84 7.40
CA SER A 230 -9.36 6.73 7.48
C SER A 230 -9.05 7.88 8.44
N HIS A 231 -9.33 9.13 8.04
CA HIS A 231 -9.14 10.33 8.86
C HIS A 231 -10.18 10.48 9.99
N GLN A 232 -11.20 9.60 10.06
CA GLN A 232 -12.20 9.64 11.11
C GLN A 232 -11.84 8.70 12.27
N PRO A 233 -11.57 9.20 13.49
CA PRO A 233 -11.17 8.39 14.65
C PRO A 233 -12.16 7.27 15.00
N ALA A 234 -13.45 7.50 14.79
CA ALA A 234 -14.51 6.51 15.03
C ALA A 234 -14.56 5.39 13.98
N LEU A 235 -13.88 5.56 12.85
CA LEU A 235 -13.89 4.66 11.70
C LEU A 235 -12.49 4.15 11.35
N LYS A 236 -11.57 4.13 12.30
CA LYS A 236 -10.16 3.70 12.08
C LYS A 236 -10.02 2.30 11.45
N ASN A 237 -11.04 1.47 11.54
CA ASN A 237 -11.07 0.14 10.96
C ASN A 237 -11.95 0.05 9.70
N LEU A 238 -12.54 1.18 9.27
CA LEU A 238 -13.36 1.24 8.07
C LEU A 238 -12.69 2.14 7.05
N LEU A 239 -12.74 1.72 5.82
CA LEU A 239 -12.32 2.51 4.69
C LEU A 239 -13.05 3.84 4.65
N GLY A 240 -12.33 4.92 4.43
CA GLY A 240 -12.97 6.19 4.05
C GLY A 240 -13.80 6.01 2.76
N ALA A 241 -14.97 6.63 2.70
CA ALA A 241 -15.86 6.51 1.54
C ALA A 241 -15.16 6.82 0.20
N THR A 242 -14.19 7.74 0.22
CA THR A 242 -13.36 8.10 -0.94
C THR A 242 -12.53 6.92 -1.43
N ASN A 243 -11.75 6.27 -0.55
CA ASN A 243 -10.86 5.17 -0.94
C ASN A 243 -11.66 3.96 -1.44
N SER A 244 -12.77 3.60 -0.77
CA SER A 244 -13.66 2.54 -1.24
C SER A 244 -14.14 2.78 -2.68
N ARG A 245 -14.57 4.00 -2.99
CA ARG A 245 -15.06 4.34 -4.32
C ARG A 245 -13.95 4.39 -5.35
N LEU A 246 -12.77 4.88 -4.97
CA LEU A 246 -11.59 4.89 -5.86
C LEU A 246 -11.13 3.48 -6.20
N VAL A 247 -11.05 2.60 -5.20
CA VAL A 247 -10.73 1.18 -5.42
C VAL A 247 -11.75 0.51 -6.35
N GLN A 248 -13.06 0.78 -6.17
CA GLN A 248 -14.11 0.23 -7.04
C GLN A 248 -14.08 0.79 -8.47
N ALA A 249 -13.59 2.01 -8.64
CA ALA A 249 -13.55 2.69 -9.93
C ALA A 249 -12.30 2.32 -10.76
N THR A 250 -11.23 1.85 -10.12
CA THR A 250 -10.01 1.46 -10.84
C THR A 250 -10.11 0.04 -11.38
N GLU A 251 -9.60 -0.15 -12.60
CA GLU A 251 -9.35 -1.47 -13.20
C GLU A 251 -7.91 -1.92 -12.99
N GLY A 252 -7.03 -1.00 -12.59
CA GLY A 252 -5.62 -1.22 -12.31
C GLY A 252 -5.34 -1.76 -10.91
N ASP A 253 -4.08 -1.96 -10.61
CA ASP A 253 -3.59 -2.35 -9.29
C ASP A 253 -3.69 -1.16 -8.31
N VAL A 254 -3.72 -1.46 -7.01
CA VAL A 254 -3.79 -0.42 -5.96
C VAL A 254 -2.66 -0.59 -4.97
N VAL A 255 -1.92 0.48 -4.71
CA VAL A 255 -0.95 0.56 -3.62
C VAL A 255 -1.58 1.30 -2.46
N LEU A 256 -1.65 0.65 -1.31
CA LEU A 256 -2.11 1.23 -0.06
C LEU A 256 -0.88 1.59 0.79
N VAL A 257 -0.78 2.87 1.16
CA VAL A 257 0.36 3.42 1.89
C VAL A 257 -0.10 3.95 3.24
N LYS A 258 0.56 3.51 4.29
CA LYS A 258 0.34 4.05 5.64
C LYS A 258 1.12 5.35 5.81
N ALA A 259 0.56 6.33 6.53
CA ALA A 259 1.34 7.49 6.97
C ALA A 259 2.57 7.02 7.75
N ALA A 260 3.73 7.58 7.45
CA ALA A 260 4.90 7.36 8.28
C ALA A 260 4.55 7.86 9.69
N GLY A 261 4.41 6.95 10.67
CA GLY A 261 4.13 7.35 12.04
C GLY A 261 5.20 8.35 12.46
N ARG A 262 4.81 9.51 12.99
CA ARG A 262 5.73 10.31 13.79
C ARG A 262 6.31 9.33 14.80
N ALA A 263 7.64 9.21 14.84
CA ALA A 263 8.31 8.49 15.92
C ALA A 263 7.79 9.11 17.22
N GLU A 264 6.78 8.49 17.83
CA GLU A 264 6.39 8.82 19.19
C GLU A 264 7.65 8.63 19.99
N GLY A 265 8.21 9.77 20.44
CA GLY A 265 9.36 9.75 21.32
C GLY A 265 9.03 8.82 22.47
N ASN A 266 9.83 7.78 22.61
CA ASN A 266 9.79 6.77 23.65
C ASN A 266 9.88 7.49 25.03
N GLY A 267 8.74 7.92 25.56
CA GLY A 267 8.62 8.68 26.81
C GLY A 267 7.64 8.13 27.83
N VAL A 268 7.03 6.95 27.63
CA VAL A 268 6.01 6.44 28.58
C VAL A 268 6.09 4.94 28.85
N HIS A 269 7.24 4.30 28.77
CA HIS A 269 7.32 2.87 29.17
C HIS A 269 8.46 2.53 30.15
N ASP A 270 9.13 3.54 30.74
CA ASP A 270 10.21 3.25 31.73
C ASP A 270 9.75 3.41 33.21
N GLU A 271 8.57 3.97 33.47
CA GLU A 271 8.08 4.08 34.87
C GLU A 271 7.48 2.77 35.40
N SER A 272 6.81 1.96 34.57
CA SER A 272 6.19 0.71 35.01
C SER A 272 7.20 -0.42 35.27
N LEU A 273 8.40 -0.31 34.70
CA LEU A 273 9.50 -1.27 34.95
C LEU A 273 10.37 -0.87 36.13
N ARG A 274 10.36 0.40 36.53
CA ARG A 274 11.06 0.86 37.76
C ARG A 274 10.27 0.53 39.02
N GLU A 275 8.94 0.62 38.98
CA GLU A 275 8.10 0.23 40.13
C GLU A 275 8.13 -1.27 40.39
N LYS A 276 8.23 -2.12 39.38
CA LYS A 276 8.36 -3.60 39.60
C LYS A 276 9.71 -4.01 40.16
N ARG A 277 10.78 -3.29 39.92
CA ARG A 277 12.11 -3.57 40.49
C ARG A 277 12.27 -3.08 41.92
N SER A 278 11.52 -2.09 42.38
CA SER A 278 11.53 -1.66 43.78
C SER A 278 10.73 -2.60 44.70
N TYR A 279 9.69 -3.26 44.17
CA TYR A 279 8.89 -4.21 44.92
C TYR A 279 9.58 -5.58 45.16
N GLU A 280 10.47 -5.99 44.25
CA GLU A 280 11.22 -7.25 44.44
C GLU A 280 12.44 -7.13 45.36
N SER A 281 12.95 -5.91 45.61
CA SER A 281 14.08 -5.70 46.52
C SER A 281 13.69 -5.54 47.98
N GLU A 282 12.42 -5.32 48.34
CA GLU A 282 11.93 -5.24 49.72
C GLU A 282 11.42 -6.56 50.30
N GLN A 283 11.35 -7.64 49.53
CA GLN A 283 10.96 -8.97 50.02
C GLN A 283 12.13 -9.91 50.36
N PHE A 284 13.38 -9.44 50.23
CA PHE A 284 14.58 -10.22 50.56
C PHE A 284 15.58 -9.47 51.45
N ALA A 285 15.10 -8.59 52.35
CA ALA A 285 15.89 -8.01 53.43
C ALA A 285 15.35 -8.43 54.80
#